data_4455c9461f5ae7c539975912c55e1ae8
#
_entry.id   4455c9461f5ae7c539975912c55e1ae8
#
_cell.length_a   1.000
_cell.length_b   1.000
_cell.length_c   1.000
_cell.angle_alpha   90.00
_cell.angle_beta   90.00
_cell.angle_gamma   90.00
#
_symmetry.space_group_name_H-M   'P 1'
#
loop_
_entity.id
_entity.type
_entity.pdbx_description
1 polymer ?
#
loop_
_entity_poly.entity_id
_entity_poly.type
_entity_poly.pdbx_seq_one_letter_code
_entity_poly.pdbx_strand_id
1 'polypeptide(L)'
;MLDRLDKGGASAYSYVLRQYNRVESGKRLDAFERYEVHQRLLKALRARADKDLLAVVRGLVKKKQASVFPSQVVGLKAFAGAAGGGVERADVVKLYSDYTRSKERGLQTWSVRLLVDSGWPEGIDALIVRLREEEDAGRHLEDLASVIQSELYRALGAAAVGDAGAVKKRWENMGKKLPDKPNYAPDAASGGGRTVFFGDRIALRSIFCIDISSSMKGQVKMPGKGNSPKVDIVKGELAKAVGGLSRESLFTIIPYDGTAKTWRGRGQLQPGTRTNVLAAEGFARSLQTGSGTNIHDSLALALKVKGVETIYLLSDGAPSRGGGPAEIKKRVAAMNYLLGVRVVTYGFTGSDEKLMKDLAGKNWGWYRALNKSKKK
;
A
#
# COMPACT_ATOMS: atom_id res chain seq x y z
N MET A 1 13.80 27.03 7.74
CA MET A 1 12.78 26.69 6.73
C MET A 1 11.37 26.94 7.25
N LEU A 2 11.01 26.41 8.41
CA LEU A 2 9.65 26.52 8.97
C LEU A 2 9.28 27.97 9.38
N ASP A 3 10.25 28.75 9.86
CA ASP A 3 10.04 30.17 10.27
C ASP A 3 9.44 31.06 9.16
N ARG A 4 9.59 30.63 7.89
CA ARG A 4 8.97 31.34 6.77
C ARG A 4 7.47 31.10 6.67
N LEU A 5 6.96 30.02 7.25
CA LEU A 5 5.51 29.74 7.25
C LEU A 5 4.74 30.73 8.13
N ASP A 6 5.40 31.32 9.14
CA ASP A 6 4.77 32.30 10.03
C ASP A 6 4.41 33.61 9.29
N LYS A 7 5.07 33.87 8.16
CA LYS A 7 4.75 35.03 7.31
C LYS A 7 3.50 34.82 6.44
N GLY A 8 3.02 33.58 6.33
CA GLY A 8 1.85 33.22 5.52
C GLY A 8 2.00 33.48 4.02
N GLY A 9 0.97 33.16 3.27
CA GLY A 9 0.83 33.47 1.85
C GLY A 9 1.55 32.51 0.89
N ALA A 10 1.14 32.56 -0.37
CA ALA A 10 1.59 31.65 -1.42
C ALA A 10 3.13 31.65 -1.64
N SER A 11 3.79 32.80 -1.45
CA SER A 11 5.25 32.89 -1.63
C SER A 11 6.01 32.14 -0.53
N ALA A 12 5.53 32.17 0.72
CA ALA A 12 6.09 31.44 1.83
C ALA A 12 5.95 29.93 1.64
N TYR A 13 4.76 29.45 1.25
CA TYR A 13 4.52 28.04 0.93
C TYR A 13 5.41 27.56 -0.23
N SER A 14 5.48 28.32 -1.31
CA SER A 14 6.31 28.02 -2.47
C SER A 14 7.79 27.93 -2.10
N TYR A 15 8.28 28.82 -1.25
CA TYR A 15 9.67 28.77 -0.75
C TYR A 15 9.92 27.52 0.08
N VAL A 16 9.07 27.24 1.08
CA VAL A 16 9.24 26.11 1.99
C VAL A 16 9.18 24.78 1.25
N LEU A 17 8.25 24.60 0.32
CA LEU A 17 8.13 23.40 -0.48
C LEU A 17 9.36 23.20 -1.40
N ARG A 18 9.93 24.27 -1.97
CA ARG A 18 11.20 24.17 -2.72
C ARG A 18 12.38 23.75 -1.83
N GLN A 19 12.49 24.29 -0.61
CA GLN A 19 13.54 23.87 0.32
C GLN A 19 13.37 22.40 0.75
N TYR A 20 12.13 21.96 0.96
CA TYR A 20 11.86 20.58 1.27
C TYR A 20 12.30 19.61 0.15
N ASN A 21 12.04 19.94 -1.11
CA ASN A 21 12.55 19.13 -2.24
C ASN A 21 14.09 19.03 -2.25
N ARG A 22 14.80 20.10 -1.89
CA ARG A 22 16.25 20.07 -1.76
C ARG A 22 16.73 19.15 -0.63
N VAL A 23 16.01 19.12 0.49
CA VAL A 23 16.28 18.21 1.61
C VAL A 23 16.08 16.75 1.15
N GLU A 24 14.98 16.45 0.48
CA GLU A 24 14.66 15.08 0.03
C GLU A 24 15.61 14.57 -1.06
N SER A 25 16.06 15.45 -1.97
CA SER A 25 17.02 15.10 -3.01
C SER A 25 18.48 15.11 -2.54
N GLY A 26 18.72 15.72 -1.39
CA GLY A 26 20.08 15.85 -0.81
C GLY A 26 20.58 14.54 -0.22
N LYS A 27 21.93 14.42 -0.16
CA LYS A 27 22.60 13.25 0.42
C LYS A 27 23.03 13.47 1.90
N ARG A 28 22.74 14.64 2.47
CA ARG A 28 23.22 15.05 3.80
C ARG A 28 22.47 14.38 4.94
N LEU A 29 21.21 14.04 4.74
CA LEU A 29 20.34 13.42 5.74
C LEU A 29 20.10 11.95 5.42
N ASP A 30 20.04 11.13 6.45
CA ASP A 30 19.60 9.74 6.31
C ASP A 30 18.08 9.62 6.17
N ALA A 31 17.55 8.39 6.01
CA ALA A 31 16.14 8.15 5.81
C ALA A 31 15.27 8.55 7.02
N PHE A 32 15.79 8.40 8.24
CA PHE A 32 15.06 8.76 9.46
C PHE A 32 15.02 10.27 9.66
N GLU A 33 16.13 10.95 9.43
CA GLU A 33 16.22 12.40 9.50
C GLU A 33 15.30 13.07 8.47
N ARG A 34 15.28 12.58 7.21
CA ARG A 34 14.33 13.06 6.19
C ARG A 34 12.88 12.83 6.62
N TYR A 35 12.58 11.67 7.17
CA TYR A 35 11.24 11.38 7.67
C TYR A 35 10.84 12.33 8.81
N GLU A 36 11.72 12.66 9.73
CA GLU A 36 11.45 13.65 10.79
C GLU A 36 11.18 15.04 10.22
N VAL A 37 11.98 15.49 9.25
CA VAL A 37 11.75 16.76 8.55
C VAL A 37 10.37 16.74 7.87
N HIS A 38 10.02 15.64 7.20
CA HIS A 38 8.70 15.47 6.59
C HIS A 38 7.57 15.61 7.62
N GLN A 39 7.68 14.93 8.76
CA GLN A 39 6.63 14.96 9.79
C GLN A 39 6.44 16.37 10.36
N ARG A 40 7.54 17.09 10.66
CA ARG A 40 7.49 18.47 11.14
C ARG A 40 6.87 19.41 10.12
N LEU A 41 7.27 19.30 8.85
CA LEU A 41 6.71 20.08 7.77
C LEU A 41 5.21 19.79 7.59
N LEU A 42 4.83 18.52 7.53
CA LEU A 42 3.44 18.11 7.36
C LEU A 42 2.55 18.66 8.50
N LYS A 43 3.02 18.57 9.74
CA LYS A 43 2.33 19.14 10.90
C LYS A 43 2.12 20.66 10.74
N ALA A 44 3.16 21.37 10.34
CA ALA A 44 3.12 22.82 10.16
C ALA A 44 2.17 23.25 9.01
N LEU A 45 2.18 22.50 7.89
CA LEU A 45 1.31 22.76 6.75
C LEU A 45 -0.17 22.44 7.08
N ARG A 46 -0.44 21.35 7.80
CA ARG A 46 -1.81 21.01 8.25
C ARG A 46 -2.43 22.08 9.15
N ALA A 47 -1.62 22.62 10.05
CA ALA A 47 -2.09 23.70 10.93
C ALA A 47 -2.47 25.00 10.19
N ARG A 48 -2.03 25.12 8.92
CA ARG A 48 -2.21 26.32 8.07
C ARG A 48 -2.83 25.99 6.71
N ALA A 49 -3.56 24.87 6.58
CA ALA A 49 -4.15 24.44 5.32
C ALA A 49 -5.22 25.44 4.85
N ASP A 50 -4.79 26.48 4.14
CA ASP A 50 -5.57 27.61 3.65
C ASP A 50 -5.66 27.63 2.10
N LYS A 51 -6.36 28.64 1.57
CA LYS A 51 -6.54 28.85 0.12
C LYS A 51 -5.21 29.12 -0.61
N ASP A 52 -4.25 29.77 0.04
CA ASP A 52 -2.95 30.06 -0.56
C ASP A 52 -2.12 28.77 -0.71
N LEU A 53 -2.09 27.91 0.32
CA LEU A 53 -1.46 26.60 0.20
C LEU A 53 -2.15 25.76 -0.87
N LEU A 54 -3.49 25.77 -0.92
CA LEU A 54 -4.26 25.06 -1.94
C LEU A 54 -3.87 25.52 -3.36
N ALA A 55 -3.78 26.82 -3.60
CA ALA A 55 -3.37 27.39 -4.87
C ALA A 55 -1.95 26.96 -5.27
N VAL A 56 -1.01 26.99 -4.32
CA VAL A 56 0.37 26.55 -4.54
C VAL A 56 0.41 25.06 -4.91
N VAL A 57 -0.27 24.18 -4.15
CA VAL A 57 -0.30 22.73 -4.41
C VAL A 57 -0.98 22.44 -5.75
N ARG A 58 -2.08 23.11 -6.10
CA ARG A 58 -2.70 23.03 -7.45
C ARG A 58 -1.72 23.43 -8.56
N GLY A 59 -0.93 24.46 -8.35
CA GLY A 59 0.11 24.88 -9.30
C GLY A 59 1.20 23.83 -9.53
N LEU A 60 1.45 22.93 -8.57
CA LEU A 60 2.42 21.86 -8.70
C LEU A 60 1.90 20.71 -9.57
N VAL A 61 0.59 20.51 -9.77
CA VAL A 61 0.02 19.43 -10.62
C VAL A 61 0.64 19.41 -12.01
N LYS A 62 0.85 20.60 -12.59
CA LYS A 62 1.38 20.75 -13.94
C LYS A 62 2.88 20.55 -14.07
N LYS A 63 3.61 20.45 -12.96
CA LYS A 63 5.07 20.29 -12.95
C LYS A 63 5.45 18.81 -13.04
N LYS A 64 6.13 18.45 -14.13
CA LYS A 64 6.48 17.06 -14.47
C LYS A 64 7.87 16.60 -13.96
N GLN A 65 8.45 17.26 -12.97
CA GLN A 65 9.80 16.94 -12.53
C GLN A 65 9.80 16.05 -11.29
N ALA A 66 10.52 14.94 -11.32
CA ALA A 66 10.73 14.08 -10.15
C ALA A 66 11.24 14.87 -8.91
N SER A 67 11.95 15.97 -9.14
CA SER A 67 12.44 16.87 -8.10
C SER A 67 11.34 17.59 -7.29
N VAL A 68 10.10 17.63 -7.78
CA VAL A 68 8.96 18.26 -7.05
C VAL A 68 8.02 17.24 -6.41
N PHE A 69 8.23 15.94 -6.66
CA PHE A 69 7.40 14.88 -6.13
C PHE A 69 7.22 14.93 -4.60
N PRO A 70 8.29 15.10 -3.78
CA PRO A 70 8.12 15.19 -2.33
C PRO A 70 7.21 16.36 -1.89
N SER A 71 7.33 17.53 -2.53
CA SER A 71 6.47 18.68 -2.26
C SER A 71 5.02 18.42 -2.61
N GLN A 72 4.77 17.73 -3.73
CA GLN A 72 3.43 17.36 -4.14
C GLN A 72 2.79 16.41 -3.12
N VAL A 73 3.51 15.37 -2.67
CA VAL A 73 3.02 14.42 -1.67
C VAL A 73 2.74 15.12 -0.33
N VAL A 74 3.68 15.92 0.19
CA VAL A 74 3.46 16.60 1.48
C VAL A 74 2.35 17.63 1.39
N GLY A 75 2.23 18.34 0.27
CA GLY A 75 1.15 19.29 0.00
C GLY A 75 -0.21 18.63 -0.05
N LEU A 76 -0.34 17.51 -0.77
CA LEU A 76 -1.59 16.72 -0.78
C LEU A 76 -1.96 16.23 0.62
N LYS A 77 -1.01 15.67 1.35
CA LYS A 77 -1.23 15.17 2.73
C LYS A 77 -1.59 16.27 3.72
N ALA A 78 -1.23 17.51 3.44
CA ALA A 78 -1.58 18.64 4.32
C ALA A 78 -3.09 18.85 4.41
N PHE A 79 -3.83 18.53 3.35
CA PHE A 79 -5.30 18.65 3.32
C PHE A 79 -6.04 17.39 3.81
N ALA A 80 -5.34 16.33 4.20
CA ALA A 80 -5.96 15.12 4.74
C ALA A 80 -6.62 15.43 6.10
N GLY A 81 -7.95 15.37 6.15
CA GLY A 81 -8.73 15.68 7.35
C GLY A 81 -8.90 17.18 7.64
N ALA A 82 -8.45 18.06 6.74
CA ALA A 82 -8.62 19.52 6.92
C ALA A 82 -9.96 19.97 6.36
N ALA A 83 -10.87 20.30 7.26
CA ALA A 83 -11.94 21.28 6.99
C ALA A 83 -11.64 22.49 7.87
N GLY A 84 -10.91 23.47 7.34
CA GLY A 84 -10.51 24.67 8.07
C GLY A 84 -9.76 25.64 7.16
N GLY A 85 -9.48 26.86 7.61
CA GLY A 85 -8.71 27.84 6.84
C GLY A 85 -9.43 28.38 5.58
N GLY A 86 -10.77 28.25 5.52
CA GLY A 86 -11.57 28.73 4.37
C GLY A 86 -11.44 27.85 3.12
N VAL A 87 -10.93 26.63 3.24
CA VAL A 87 -10.87 25.63 2.16
C VAL A 87 -12.10 24.73 2.24
N GLU A 88 -12.85 24.68 1.15
CA GLU A 88 -14.05 23.85 1.05
C GLU A 88 -13.70 22.39 0.70
N ARG A 89 -14.52 21.43 1.18
CA ARG A 89 -14.35 19.99 0.86
C ARG A 89 -14.30 19.77 -0.65
N ALA A 90 -15.17 20.42 -1.41
CA ALA A 90 -15.21 20.30 -2.86
C ALA A 90 -13.88 20.68 -3.51
N ASP A 91 -13.20 21.70 -2.98
CA ASP A 91 -11.89 22.12 -3.45
C ASP A 91 -10.80 21.08 -3.21
N VAL A 92 -10.83 20.41 -2.06
CA VAL A 92 -9.88 19.34 -1.72
C VAL A 92 -10.16 18.09 -2.56
N VAL A 93 -11.42 17.70 -2.70
CA VAL A 93 -11.81 16.57 -3.58
C VAL A 93 -11.37 16.84 -5.02
N LYS A 94 -11.60 18.07 -5.51
CA LYS A 94 -11.12 18.47 -6.84
C LYS A 94 -9.61 18.40 -6.96
N LEU A 95 -8.86 18.89 -5.96
CA LEU A 95 -7.40 18.79 -5.93
C LEU A 95 -6.94 17.33 -6.08
N TYR A 96 -7.47 16.43 -5.25
CA TYR A 96 -7.10 15.02 -5.29
C TYR A 96 -7.50 14.39 -6.63
N SER A 97 -8.70 14.69 -7.14
CA SER A 97 -9.16 14.19 -8.45
C SER A 97 -8.24 14.64 -9.59
N ASP A 98 -7.76 15.88 -9.59
CA ASP A 98 -6.82 16.39 -10.58
C ASP A 98 -5.49 15.62 -10.54
N TYR A 99 -5.01 15.26 -9.33
CA TYR A 99 -3.78 14.47 -9.17
C TYR A 99 -3.94 12.98 -9.54
N THR A 100 -5.16 12.42 -9.57
CA THR A 100 -5.37 11.07 -10.14
C THR A 100 -5.05 11.01 -11.63
N ARG A 101 -5.00 12.15 -12.32
CA ARG A 101 -4.62 12.29 -13.73
C ARG A 101 -3.14 12.64 -13.93
N SER A 102 -2.34 12.65 -12.87
CA SER A 102 -0.90 12.86 -12.94
C SER A 102 -0.22 11.78 -13.80
N LYS A 103 0.89 12.11 -14.43
CA LYS A 103 1.77 11.13 -15.08
C LYS A 103 2.64 10.36 -14.09
N GLU A 104 2.76 10.87 -12.87
CA GLU A 104 3.53 10.25 -11.79
C GLU A 104 2.66 9.27 -11.02
N ARG A 105 2.94 7.98 -11.17
CA ARG A 105 2.17 6.90 -10.52
C ARG A 105 2.03 7.07 -9.01
N GLY A 106 3.10 7.47 -8.33
CA GLY A 106 3.06 7.69 -6.89
C GLY A 106 2.05 8.74 -6.49
N LEU A 107 1.87 9.80 -7.29
CA LEU A 107 0.87 10.83 -7.05
C LEU A 107 -0.55 10.32 -7.31
N GLN A 108 -0.76 9.52 -8.34
CA GLN A 108 -2.04 8.85 -8.58
C GLN A 108 -2.42 8.01 -7.37
N THR A 109 -1.51 7.16 -6.89
CA THR A 109 -1.74 6.28 -5.72
C THR A 109 -2.06 7.10 -4.47
N TRP A 110 -1.29 8.15 -4.19
CA TRP A 110 -1.56 9.03 -3.04
C TRP A 110 -2.93 9.69 -3.14
N SER A 111 -3.29 10.21 -4.30
CA SER A 111 -4.56 10.90 -4.50
C SER A 111 -5.76 9.99 -4.35
N VAL A 112 -5.70 8.79 -4.92
CA VAL A 112 -6.74 7.76 -4.75
C VAL A 112 -6.92 7.42 -3.26
N ARG A 113 -5.83 7.24 -2.52
CA ARG A 113 -5.90 6.95 -1.09
C ARG A 113 -6.45 8.10 -0.27
N LEU A 114 -6.03 9.32 -0.55
CA LEU A 114 -6.50 10.51 0.15
C LEU A 114 -7.99 10.77 -0.11
N LEU A 115 -8.50 10.45 -1.31
CA LEU A 115 -9.95 10.49 -1.59
C LEU A 115 -10.72 9.51 -0.70
N VAL A 116 -10.21 8.30 -0.49
CA VAL A 116 -10.83 7.32 0.42
C VAL A 116 -10.65 7.74 1.88
N ASP A 117 -9.42 8.10 2.29
CA ASP A 117 -9.08 8.41 3.67
C ASP A 117 -9.71 9.73 4.17
N SER A 118 -10.20 10.57 3.26
CA SER A 118 -10.98 11.76 3.61
C SER A 118 -12.28 11.41 4.36
N GLY A 119 -12.80 10.20 4.13
CA GLY A 119 -14.09 9.77 4.67
C GLY A 119 -15.28 10.49 4.04
N TRP A 120 -15.08 11.31 3.01
CA TRP A 120 -16.14 12.08 2.37
C TRP A 120 -16.81 11.29 1.24
N PRO A 121 -18.16 11.29 1.19
CA PRO A 121 -18.90 10.64 0.09
C PRO A 121 -18.44 11.11 -1.29
N GLU A 122 -18.16 12.39 -1.46
CA GLU A 122 -17.71 13.01 -2.70
C GLU A 122 -16.37 12.41 -3.18
N GLY A 123 -15.51 11.95 -2.27
CA GLY A 123 -14.25 11.27 -2.59
C GLY A 123 -14.49 9.91 -3.24
N ILE A 124 -15.45 9.16 -2.72
CA ILE A 124 -15.86 7.87 -3.31
C ILE A 124 -16.54 8.07 -4.66
N ASP A 125 -17.45 9.03 -4.77
CA ASP A 125 -18.11 9.38 -6.03
C ASP A 125 -17.08 9.75 -7.10
N ALA A 126 -16.07 10.57 -6.77
CA ALA A 126 -14.98 10.93 -7.68
C ALA A 126 -14.15 9.72 -8.15
N LEU A 127 -13.90 8.77 -7.27
CA LEU A 127 -13.18 7.54 -7.64
C LEU A 127 -14.00 6.61 -8.53
N ILE A 128 -15.30 6.51 -8.33
CA ILE A 128 -16.19 5.73 -9.20
C ILE A 128 -16.22 6.34 -10.60
N VAL A 129 -16.32 7.67 -10.70
CA VAL A 129 -16.23 8.37 -12.00
C VAL A 129 -14.88 8.11 -12.66
N ARG A 130 -13.78 8.22 -11.90
CA ARG A 130 -12.43 8.00 -12.44
C ARG A 130 -12.22 6.55 -12.89
N LEU A 131 -12.76 5.57 -12.17
CA LEU A 131 -12.72 4.16 -12.56
C LEU A 131 -13.46 3.95 -13.89
N ARG A 132 -14.63 4.55 -14.07
CA ARG A 132 -15.38 4.48 -15.32
C ARG A 132 -14.59 5.08 -16.49
N GLU A 133 -13.93 6.21 -16.30
CA GLU A 133 -13.07 6.80 -17.34
C GLU A 133 -11.94 5.84 -17.78
N GLU A 134 -11.37 5.06 -16.85
CA GLU A 134 -10.36 4.05 -17.18
C GLU A 134 -10.97 2.86 -17.95
N GLU A 135 -12.17 2.42 -17.56
CA GLU A 135 -12.90 1.33 -18.23
C GLU A 135 -13.30 1.71 -19.66
N ASP A 136 -13.90 2.89 -19.82
CA ASP A 136 -14.35 3.41 -21.13
C ASP A 136 -13.16 3.61 -22.10
N ALA A 137 -11.97 3.90 -21.55
CA ALA A 137 -10.73 3.99 -22.32
C ALA A 137 -10.05 2.62 -22.54
N GLY A 138 -10.66 1.51 -22.14
CA GLY A 138 -10.09 0.16 -22.25
C GLY A 138 -8.96 -0.15 -21.28
N ARG A 139 -8.72 0.71 -20.29
CA ARG A 139 -7.62 0.60 -19.32
C ARG A 139 -8.02 -0.06 -18.00
N HIS A 140 -9.10 -0.82 -17.97
CA HIS A 140 -9.63 -1.48 -16.78
C HIS A 140 -8.68 -2.50 -16.10
N LEU A 141 -7.66 -2.97 -16.83
CA LEU A 141 -6.61 -3.86 -16.33
C LEU A 141 -5.31 -3.12 -16.03
N GLU A 142 -5.25 -1.79 -16.27
CA GLU A 142 -4.06 -1.01 -16.02
C GLU A 142 -3.91 -0.63 -14.54
N ASP A 143 -2.71 -0.14 -14.22
CA ASP A 143 -2.27 0.15 -12.86
C ASP A 143 -3.22 1.05 -12.07
N LEU A 144 -3.74 2.14 -12.66
CA LEU A 144 -4.58 3.08 -11.94
C LEU A 144 -5.96 2.48 -11.61
N ALA A 145 -6.58 1.79 -12.55
CA ALA A 145 -7.84 1.10 -12.32
C ALA A 145 -7.69 0.06 -11.19
N SER A 146 -6.57 -0.67 -11.17
CA SER A 146 -6.25 -1.62 -10.10
C SER A 146 -6.11 -0.93 -8.73
N VAL A 147 -5.43 0.22 -8.66
CA VAL A 147 -5.30 1.00 -7.42
C VAL A 147 -6.67 1.47 -6.95
N ILE A 148 -7.47 2.07 -7.84
CA ILE A 148 -8.81 2.57 -7.50
C ILE A 148 -9.69 1.41 -6.99
N GLN A 149 -9.76 0.29 -7.71
CA GLN A 149 -10.53 -0.88 -7.29
C GLN A 149 -10.07 -1.42 -5.94
N SER A 150 -8.77 -1.48 -5.69
CA SER A 150 -8.20 -1.90 -4.41
C SER A 150 -8.57 -0.98 -3.25
N GLU A 151 -8.59 0.33 -3.48
CA GLU A 151 -8.94 1.29 -2.45
C GLU A 151 -10.47 1.35 -2.22
N LEU A 152 -11.29 1.24 -3.27
CA LEU A 152 -12.73 1.11 -3.13
C LEU A 152 -13.13 -0.19 -2.43
N TYR A 153 -12.41 -1.30 -2.72
CA TYR A 153 -12.56 -2.54 -1.97
C TYR A 153 -12.24 -2.35 -0.48
N ARG A 154 -11.15 -1.66 -0.17
CA ARG A 154 -10.78 -1.31 1.21
C ARG A 154 -11.87 -0.50 1.91
N ALA A 155 -12.48 0.46 1.22
CA ALA A 155 -13.48 1.34 1.78
C ALA A 155 -14.88 0.70 1.92
N LEU A 156 -15.30 -0.06 0.91
CA LEU A 156 -16.69 -0.52 0.76
C LEU A 156 -16.88 -2.03 1.01
N GLY A 157 -15.77 -2.77 1.18
CA GLY A 157 -15.77 -4.20 1.42
C GLY A 157 -15.87 -5.06 0.15
N ALA A 158 -15.93 -6.38 0.32
CA ALA A 158 -15.83 -7.38 -0.75
C ALA A 158 -16.88 -7.22 -1.86
N ALA A 159 -18.06 -6.73 -1.53
CA ALA A 159 -19.14 -6.52 -2.53
C ALA A 159 -18.87 -5.35 -3.50
N ALA A 160 -17.79 -4.59 -3.30
CA ALA A 160 -17.34 -3.55 -4.24
C ALA A 160 -16.36 -4.08 -5.31
N VAL A 161 -16.27 -5.40 -5.48
CA VAL A 161 -15.48 -6.03 -6.54
C VAL A 161 -16.26 -6.01 -7.83
N GLY A 162 -15.72 -5.39 -8.87
CA GLY A 162 -16.38 -5.33 -10.17
C GLY A 162 -15.99 -4.11 -10.97
N ASP A 163 -16.79 -3.79 -11.96
CA ASP A 163 -16.69 -2.55 -12.72
C ASP A 163 -17.25 -1.34 -11.96
N ALA A 164 -17.08 -0.15 -12.51
CA ALA A 164 -17.56 1.10 -11.91
C ALA A 164 -19.08 1.08 -11.66
N GLY A 165 -19.85 0.37 -12.49
CA GLY A 165 -21.30 0.23 -12.34
C GLY A 165 -21.66 -0.59 -11.10
N ALA A 166 -21.02 -1.73 -10.92
CA ALA A 166 -21.21 -2.59 -9.73
C ALA A 166 -20.81 -1.87 -8.44
N VAL A 167 -19.67 -1.16 -8.46
CA VAL A 167 -19.22 -0.37 -7.32
C VAL A 167 -20.18 0.76 -7.00
N LYS A 168 -20.68 1.48 -8.03
CA LYS A 168 -21.68 2.54 -7.88
C LYS A 168 -22.96 2.01 -7.21
N LYS A 169 -23.52 0.91 -7.73
CA LYS A 169 -24.71 0.27 -7.16
C LYS A 169 -24.50 -0.10 -5.68
N ARG A 170 -23.34 -0.66 -5.35
CA ARG A 170 -22.98 -0.97 -3.96
C ARG A 170 -22.95 0.27 -3.10
N TRP A 171 -22.32 1.34 -3.57
CA TRP A 171 -22.21 2.61 -2.86
C TRP A 171 -23.57 3.26 -2.58
N GLU A 172 -24.46 3.24 -3.58
CA GLU A 172 -25.83 3.71 -3.44
C GLU A 172 -26.64 2.87 -2.44
N ASN A 173 -26.50 1.53 -2.48
CA ASN A 173 -27.14 0.62 -1.54
C ASN A 173 -26.66 0.82 -0.10
N MET A 174 -25.47 1.34 0.12
CA MET A 174 -24.95 1.72 1.43
C MET A 174 -25.45 3.12 1.89
N GLY A 175 -26.32 3.76 1.13
CA GLY A 175 -26.80 5.11 1.40
C GLY A 175 -25.70 6.16 1.37
N LYS A 176 -24.63 5.91 0.58
CA LYS A 176 -23.42 6.75 0.48
C LYS A 176 -22.74 7.02 1.84
N LYS A 177 -22.79 6.05 2.74
CA LYS A 177 -22.12 6.09 4.04
C LYS A 177 -21.00 5.06 4.11
N LEU A 178 -19.82 5.52 4.50
CA LEU A 178 -18.71 4.61 4.77
C LEU A 178 -18.97 3.84 6.07
N PRO A 179 -18.59 2.56 6.15
CA PRO A 179 -18.72 1.79 7.37
C PRO A 179 -17.75 2.33 8.43
N ASP A 180 -18.18 2.39 9.71
CA ASP A 180 -17.37 2.83 10.85
C ASP A 180 -16.06 2.04 10.98
N LYS A 181 -16.11 0.77 10.61
CA LYS A 181 -14.93 -0.11 10.49
C LYS A 181 -14.97 -0.77 9.13
N PRO A 182 -14.05 -0.43 8.23
CA PRO A 182 -13.95 -1.11 6.96
C PRO A 182 -13.81 -2.62 7.20
N ASN A 183 -14.73 -3.40 6.64
CA ASN A 183 -14.66 -4.85 6.73
C ASN A 183 -13.65 -5.36 5.69
N TYR A 184 -12.40 -5.40 6.05
CA TYR A 184 -11.30 -5.92 5.20
C TYR A 184 -11.31 -7.43 5.03
N ALA A 185 -12.34 -8.14 5.54
CA ALA A 185 -12.46 -9.56 5.30
C ALA A 185 -12.94 -9.81 3.87
N PRO A 186 -12.09 -10.26 2.94
CA PRO A 186 -12.56 -10.73 1.66
C PRO A 186 -13.41 -11.97 1.93
N ASP A 187 -14.64 -11.97 1.41
CA ASP A 187 -15.36 -13.22 1.24
C ASP A 187 -14.61 -14.05 0.20
N ALA A 188 -14.14 -15.21 0.62
CA ALA A 188 -13.51 -16.20 -0.26
C ALA A 188 -14.44 -16.68 -1.40
N ALA A 189 -15.66 -16.19 -1.45
CA ALA A 189 -16.74 -16.62 -2.33
C ALA A 189 -16.99 -15.72 -3.55
N SER A 190 -16.39 -14.54 -3.68
CA SER A 190 -16.57 -13.74 -4.91
C SER A 190 -15.63 -14.23 -6.01
N GLY A 191 -15.97 -15.43 -6.51
CA GLY A 191 -15.35 -16.08 -7.62
C GLY A 191 -15.56 -15.31 -8.92
N GLY A 192 -14.55 -14.78 -9.43
CA GLY A 192 -14.42 -14.34 -10.81
C GLY A 192 -12.96 -14.37 -11.14
N GLY A 193 -12.44 -15.50 -11.63
CA GLY A 193 -11.20 -15.66 -12.38
C GLY A 193 -9.93 -14.90 -11.95
N ARG A 194 -9.85 -14.33 -10.76
CA ARG A 194 -8.76 -13.48 -10.30
C ARG A 194 -7.89 -14.22 -9.32
N THR A 195 -6.59 -14.04 -9.49
CA THR A 195 -5.58 -14.64 -8.66
C THR A 195 -5.67 -14.14 -7.23
N VAL A 196 -5.61 -15.07 -6.27
CA VAL A 196 -5.71 -14.78 -4.84
C VAL A 196 -4.54 -15.37 -4.06
N PHE A 197 -4.16 -14.71 -2.95
CA PHE A 197 -3.22 -15.20 -1.97
C PHE A 197 -3.93 -15.26 -0.61
N PHE A 198 -4.09 -16.45 -0.08
CA PHE A 198 -4.92 -16.71 1.11
C PHE A 198 -6.32 -16.08 1.04
N GLY A 199 -6.93 -16.06 -0.15
CA GLY A 199 -8.25 -15.49 -0.39
C GLY A 199 -8.27 -13.99 -0.68
N ASP A 200 -7.18 -13.28 -0.54
CA ASP A 200 -7.07 -11.87 -0.89
C ASP A 200 -6.65 -11.69 -2.35
N ARG A 201 -7.33 -10.80 -3.06
CA ARG A 201 -6.98 -10.45 -4.43
C ARG A 201 -5.57 -9.87 -4.50
N ILE A 202 -4.77 -10.34 -5.45
CA ILE A 202 -3.42 -9.86 -5.66
C ILE A 202 -3.43 -8.58 -6.50
N ALA A 203 -2.69 -7.57 -6.04
CA ALA A 203 -2.47 -6.33 -6.79
C ALA A 203 -1.56 -6.58 -7.99
N LEU A 204 -1.67 -5.74 -9.02
CA LEU A 204 -0.88 -5.90 -10.25
C LEU A 204 0.64 -5.77 -10.01
N ARG A 205 1.08 -5.02 -9.00
CA ARG A 205 2.50 -4.84 -8.68
C ARG A 205 2.78 -5.30 -7.26
N SER A 206 3.14 -6.55 -7.13
CA SER A 206 3.13 -7.29 -5.86
C SER A 206 4.50 -7.79 -5.45
N ILE A 207 4.76 -7.76 -4.14
CA ILE A 207 5.90 -8.46 -3.53
C ILE A 207 5.37 -9.41 -2.46
N PHE A 208 5.84 -10.64 -2.51
CA PHE A 208 5.54 -11.66 -1.51
C PHE A 208 6.75 -11.83 -0.59
N CYS A 209 6.68 -11.28 0.63
CA CYS A 209 7.65 -11.47 1.70
C CYS A 209 7.25 -12.70 2.51
N ILE A 210 7.98 -13.79 2.36
CA ILE A 210 7.60 -15.11 2.86
C ILE A 210 8.57 -15.57 3.93
N ASP A 211 8.06 -15.77 5.13
CA ASP A 211 8.80 -16.37 6.25
C ASP A 211 9.12 -17.83 5.94
N ILE A 212 10.41 -18.14 5.96
CA ILE A 212 10.94 -19.50 5.85
C ILE A 212 11.78 -19.86 7.08
N SER A 213 11.52 -19.23 8.22
CA SER A 213 12.20 -19.57 9.50
C SER A 213 11.91 -21.01 9.94
N SER A 214 12.70 -21.52 10.87
CA SER A 214 12.56 -22.91 11.35
C SER A 214 11.22 -23.19 12.02
N SER A 215 10.56 -22.22 12.63
CA SER A 215 9.21 -22.33 13.20
C SER A 215 8.13 -22.67 12.16
N MET A 216 8.38 -22.39 10.88
CA MET A 216 7.50 -22.75 9.78
C MET A 216 7.42 -24.27 9.51
N LYS A 217 8.30 -25.10 10.12
CA LYS A 217 8.14 -26.55 10.14
C LYS A 217 7.01 -27.03 11.06
N GLY A 218 6.55 -26.15 11.98
CA GLY A 218 5.49 -26.47 12.91
C GLY A 218 4.19 -26.82 12.20
N GLN A 219 3.51 -27.85 12.74
CA GLN A 219 2.24 -28.34 12.21
C GLN A 219 1.10 -27.37 12.54
N VAL A 220 0.18 -27.21 11.63
CA VAL A 220 -1.03 -26.41 11.84
C VAL A 220 -2.21 -27.02 11.09
N LYS A 221 -3.38 -26.93 11.70
CA LYS A 221 -4.65 -27.32 11.08
C LYS A 221 -5.28 -26.10 10.39
N MET A 222 -5.47 -26.16 9.09
CA MET A 222 -6.22 -25.18 8.35
C MET A 222 -7.70 -25.57 8.26
N PRO A 223 -8.62 -24.59 8.22
CA PRO A 223 -10.05 -24.88 8.00
C PRO A 223 -10.24 -25.72 6.73
N GLY A 224 -10.94 -26.87 6.86
CA GLY A 224 -11.21 -27.78 5.75
C GLY A 224 -10.01 -28.61 5.23
N LYS A 225 -8.84 -28.55 5.91
CA LYS A 225 -7.63 -29.32 5.58
C LYS A 225 -7.12 -30.06 6.82
N GLY A 226 -6.36 -31.12 6.62
CA GLY A 226 -5.62 -31.83 7.69
C GLY A 226 -4.50 -31.00 8.30
N ASN A 227 -3.79 -31.58 9.28
CA ASN A 227 -2.55 -31.01 9.78
C ASN A 227 -1.46 -31.04 8.71
N SER A 228 -0.77 -29.92 8.54
CA SER A 228 0.34 -29.79 7.60
C SER A 228 1.39 -28.83 8.15
N PRO A 229 2.66 -28.97 7.80
CA PRO A 229 3.66 -27.96 8.09
C PRO A 229 3.24 -26.60 7.52
N LYS A 230 3.40 -25.54 8.30
CA LYS A 230 3.06 -24.18 7.85
C LYS A 230 3.75 -23.82 6.54
N VAL A 231 5.03 -24.20 6.39
CA VAL A 231 5.82 -23.95 5.19
C VAL A 231 5.21 -24.62 3.95
N ASP A 232 4.65 -25.82 4.06
CA ASP A 232 4.07 -26.51 2.92
C ASP A 232 2.74 -25.89 2.48
N ILE A 233 1.96 -25.40 3.46
CA ILE A 233 0.76 -24.61 3.18
C ILE A 233 1.14 -23.35 2.40
N VAL A 234 2.17 -22.63 2.86
CA VAL A 234 2.61 -21.37 2.24
C VAL A 234 3.18 -21.60 0.85
N LYS A 235 4.01 -22.66 0.66
CA LYS A 235 4.52 -23.06 -0.66
C LYS A 235 3.38 -23.31 -1.65
N GLY A 236 2.37 -24.05 -1.22
CA GLY A 236 1.19 -24.34 -2.04
C GLY A 236 0.39 -23.11 -2.42
N GLU A 237 0.10 -22.24 -1.45
CA GLU A 237 -0.63 -21.00 -1.69
C GLU A 237 0.18 -20.00 -2.53
N LEU A 238 1.49 -19.86 -2.27
CA LEU A 238 2.36 -18.99 -3.07
C LEU A 238 2.46 -19.48 -4.52
N ALA A 239 2.70 -20.80 -4.73
CA ALA A 239 2.74 -21.37 -6.07
C ALA A 239 1.43 -21.15 -6.83
N LYS A 240 0.29 -21.38 -6.17
CA LYS A 240 -1.03 -21.10 -6.74
C LYS A 240 -1.22 -19.61 -7.06
N ALA A 241 -0.80 -18.74 -6.15
CA ALA A 241 -0.90 -17.29 -6.31
C ALA A 241 -0.08 -16.79 -7.49
N VAL A 242 1.18 -17.20 -7.61
CA VAL A 242 2.04 -16.77 -8.73
C VAL A 242 1.63 -17.44 -10.03
N GLY A 243 1.14 -18.69 -9.98
CA GLY A 243 0.66 -19.45 -11.14
C GLY A 243 -0.55 -18.83 -11.83
N GLY A 244 -1.37 -18.10 -11.08
CA GLY A 244 -2.53 -17.39 -11.61
C GLY A 244 -2.28 -15.95 -12.04
N LEU A 245 -1.05 -15.41 -11.92
CA LEU A 245 -0.76 -14.03 -12.29
C LEU A 245 -0.93 -13.81 -13.80
N SER A 246 -1.56 -12.70 -14.14
CA SER A 246 -1.73 -12.28 -15.51
C SER A 246 -0.44 -11.73 -16.10
N ARG A 247 -0.40 -11.61 -17.43
CA ARG A 247 0.78 -11.08 -18.15
C ARG A 247 1.08 -9.63 -17.80
N GLU A 248 0.07 -8.88 -17.40
CA GLU A 248 0.14 -7.48 -16.96
C GLU A 248 0.68 -7.36 -15.53
N SER A 249 0.65 -8.45 -14.76
CA SER A 249 1.18 -8.45 -13.41
C SER A 249 2.69 -8.27 -13.39
N LEU A 250 3.17 -7.52 -12.41
CA LEU A 250 4.58 -7.35 -12.10
C LEU A 250 4.80 -7.83 -10.65
N PHE A 251 5.68 -8.78 -10.44
CA PHE A 251 5.85 -9.38 -9.12
C PHE A 251 7.29 -9.77 -8.79
N THR A 252 7.57 -9.97 -7.52
CA THR A 252 8.75 -10.70 -7.05
C THR A 252 8.47 -11.39 -5.71
N ILE A 253 9.34 -12.29 -5.33
CA ILE A 253 9.28 -13.05 -4.07
C ILE A 253 10.52 -12.70 -3.25
N ILE A 254 10.34 -12.49 -1.96
CA ILE A 254 11.40 -12.24 -0.98
C ILE A 254 11.23 -13.26 0.14
N PRO A 255 11.77 -14.49 0.00
CA PRO A 255 11.86 -15.38 1.15
C PRO A 255 12.80 -14.77 2.18
N TYR A 256 12.47 -14.96 3.45
CA TYR A 256 13.31 -14.49 4.54
C TYR A 256 13.32 -15.48 5.72
N ASP A 257 14.49 -15.59 6.31
CA ASP A 257 14.77 -16.25 7.58
C ASP A 257 15.58 -15.28 8.47
N GLY A 258 16.79 -15.60 8.89
CA GLY A 258 17.74 -14.65 9.48
C GLY A 258 18.27 -13.60 8.49
N THR A 259 18.05 -13.82 7.19
CA THR A 259 18.39 -12.94 6.07
C THR A 259 17.22 -12.79 5.11
N ALA A 260 17.27 -11.82 4.21
CA ALA A 260 16.27 -11.63 3.17
C ALA A 260 16.94 -11.51 1.80
N LYS A 261 16.38 -12.17 0.78
CA LYS A 261 16.92 -12.15 -0.60
C LYS A 261 15.77 -12.06 -1.60
N THR A 262 15.95 -11.24 -2.64
CA THR A 262 14.98 -11.22 -3.74
C THR A 262 15.14 -12.46 -4.61
N TRP A 263 14.03 -13.02 -5.05
CA TRP A 263 14.01 -14.01 -6.11
C TRP A 263 14.78 -13.52 -7.33
N ARG A 264 15.68 -14.35 -7.87
CA ARG A 264 16.64 -14.00 -8.92
C ARG A 264 17.66 -12.90 -8.57
N GLY A 265 17.76 -12.45 -7.31
CA GLY A 265 18.77 -11.50 -6.85
C GLY A 265 18.76 -10.10 -7.45
N ARG A 266 17.73 -9.73 -8.25
CA ARG A 266 17.74 -8.51 -9.04
C ARG A 266 17.06 -7.30 -8.39
N GLY A 267 16.36 -7.49 -7.26
CA GLY A 267 15.66 -6.40 -6.58
C GLY A 267 14.64 -5.65 -7.47
N GLN A 268 14.04 -6.33 -8.45
CA GLN A 268 13.12 -5.78 -9.42
C GLN A 268 11.87 -6.63 -9.56
N LEU A 269 10.75 -5.99 -9.90
CA LEU A 269 9.54 -6.71 -10.29
C LEU A 269 9.76 -7.42 -11.65
N GLN A 270 9.26 -8.64 -11.75
CA GLN A 270 9.29 -9.45 -12.97
C GLN A 270 7.89 -9.49 -13.59
N PRO A 271 7.76 -9.42 -14.92
CA PRO A 271 6.45 -9.52 -15.56
C PRO A 271 5.88 -10.93 -15.42
N GLY A 272 4.55 -11.04 -15.34
CA GLY A 272 3.80 -12.29 -15.22
C GLY A 272 3.76 -13.11 -16.51
N THR A 273 4.86 -13.13 -17.25
CA THR A 273 4.99 -14.01 -18.43
C THR A 273 4.98 -15.47 -18.00
N ARG A 274 4.51 -16.36 -18.90
CA ARG A 274 4.45 -17.80 -18.62
C ARG A 274 5.78 -18.36 -18.12
N THR A 275 6.90 -17.93 -18.71
CA THR A 275 8.25 -18.35 -18.29
C THR A 275 8.57 -17.93 -16.85
N ASN A 276 8.25 -16.67 -16.49
CA ASN A 276 8.49 -16.17 -15.15
C ASN A 276 7.55 -16.82 -14.12
N VAL A 277 6.29 -17.02 -14.49
CA VAL A 277 5.28 -17.69 -13.65
C VAL A 277 5.73 -19.12 -13.34
N LEU A 278 6.06 -19.92 -14.34
CA LEU A 278 6.52 -21.31 -14.14
C LEU A 278 7.81 -21.38 -13.29
N ALA A 279 8.75 -20.47 -13.54
CA ALA A 279 9.98 -20.39 -12.73
C ALA A 279 9.70 -19.99 -11.28
N ALA A 280 8.74 -19.08 -11.04
CA ALA A 280 8.34 -18.65 -9.70
C ALA A 280 7.59 -19.76 -8.95
N GLU A 281 6.71 -20.50 -9.63
CA GLU A 281 6.04 -21.68 -9.05
C GLU A 281 7.06 -22.74 -8.61
N GLY A 282 8.02 -23.06 -9.48
CA GLY A 282 9.11 -23.97 -9.15
C GLY A 282 9.92 -23.48 -7.95
N PHE A 283 10.27 -22.18 -7.94
CA PHE A 283 10.96 -21.55 -6.81
C PHE A 283 10.14 -21.62 -5.52
N ALA A 284 8.85 -21.28 -5.56
CA ALA A 284 7.98 -21.34 -4.38
C ALA A 284 7.94 -22.74 -3.77
N ARG A 285 7.84 -23.78 -4.61
CA ARG A 285 7.85 -25.19 -4.16
C ARG A 285 9.20 -25.63 -3.60
N SER A 286 10.31 -25.07 -4.09
CA SER A 286 11.69 -25.42 -3.67
C SER A 286 12.15 -24.72 -2.39
N LEU A 287 11.39 -23.75 -1.84
CA LEU A 287 11.77 -23.02 -0.63
C LEU A 287 12.11 -23.98 0.51
N GLN A 288 13.22 -23.71 1.17
CA GLN A 288 13.68 -24.49 2.34
C GLN A 288 13.67 -23.59 3.57
N THR A 289 13.35 -24.18 4.72
CA THR A 289 13.36 -23.45 5.98
C THR A 289 14.79 -23.21 6.47
N GLY A 290 15.04 -21.97 6.89
CA GLY A 290 16.29 -21.54 7.53
C GLY A 290 16.12 -21.20 9.00
N SER A 291 17.01 -20.39 9.56
CA SER A 291 16.99 -20.00 10.97
C SER A 291 16.83 -18.49 11.15
N GLY A 292 16.06 -18.11 12.18
CA GLY A 292 15.77 -16.70 12.50
C GLY A 292 14.63 -16.13 11.67
N THR A 293 14.11 -14.96 12.10
CA THR A 293 12.96 -14.27 11.51
C THR A 293 13.30 -12.79 11.37
N ASN A 294 13.71 -12.37 10.15
CA ASN A 294 14.16 -11.01 9.86
C ASN A 294 13.13 -10.23 9.03
N ILE A 295 12.03 -9.85 9.67
CA ILE A 295 10.97 -9.04 9.05
C ILE A 295 11.52 -7.67 8.63
N HIS A 296 12.45 -7.08 9.42
CA HIS A 296 13.03 -5.78 9.15
C HIS A 296 13.67 -5.70 7.77
N ASP A 297 14.61 -6.59 7.47
CA ASP A 297 15.35 -6.55 6.20
C ASP A 297 14.48 -6.97 5.02
N SER A 298 13.53 -7.89 5.24
CA SER A 298 12.55 -8.27 4.22
C SER A 298 11.73 -7.07 3.75
N LEU A 299 11.15 -6.30 4.67
CA LEU A 299 10.38 -5.10 4.35
C LEU A 299 11.27 -3.98 3.79
N ALA A 300 12.47 -3.78 4.34
CA ALA A 300 13.41 -2.80 3.82
C ALA A 300 13.84 -3.10 2.38
N LEU A 301 14.03 -4.38 2.05
CA LEU A 301 14.35 -4.83 0.70
C LEU A 301 13.15 -4.63 -0.23
N ALA A 302 11.94 -4.99 0.21
CA ALA A 302 10.72 -4.83 -0.57
C ALA A 302 10.43 -3.36 -0.91
N LEU A 303 10.59 -2.45 0.06
CA LEU A 303 10.36 -1.01 -0.12
C LEU A 303 11.40 -0.32 -1.05
N LYS A 304 12.53 -0.96 -1.31
CA LYS A 304 13.53 -0.48 -2.30
C LYS A 304 13.17 -0.87 -3.73
N VAL A 305 12.28 -1.82 -3.94
CA VAL A 305 11.87 -2.27 -5.28
C VAL A 305 11.02 -1.19 -5.94
N LYS A 306 11.48 -0.65 -7.06
CA LYS A 306 10.77 0.41 -7.78
C LYS A 306 9.42 -0.06 -8.31
N GLY A 307 8.40 0.78 -8.11
CA GLY A 307 7.07 0.59 -8.66
C GLY A 307 6.24 -0.49 -7.94
N VAL A 308 6.65 -0.97 -6.77
CA VAL A 308 5.82 -1.82 -5.93
C VAL A 308 4.57 -1.05 -5.47
N GLU A 309 3.44 -1.74 -5.45
CA GLU A 309 2.15 -1.21 -4.98
C GLU A 309 1.73 -1.86 -3.67
N THR A 310 1.90 -3.18 -3.58
CA THR A 310 1.47 -3.95 -2.41
C THR A 310 2.53 -4.99 -2.02
N ILE A 311 2.85 -5.02 -0.74
CA ILE A 311 3.67 -6.04 -0.10
C ILE A 311 2.74 -6.96 0.68
N TYR A 312 2.83 -8.26 0.40
CA TYR A 312 2.17 -9.34 1.15
C TYR A 312 3.21 -9.95 2.07
N LEU A 313 3.13 -9.63 3.36
CA LEU A 313 4.05 -10.13 4.40
C LEU A 313 3.41 -11.29 5.16
N LEU A 314 4.04 -12.44 5.16
CA LEU A 314 3.62 -13.62 5.92
C LEU A 314 4.66 -13.96 6.98
N SER A 315 4.20 -14.20 8.22
CA SER A 315 5.05 -14.68 9.32
C SER A 315 4.28 -15.60 10.27
N ASP A 316 5.01 -16.46 10.95
CA ASP A 316 4.48 -17.32 12.01
C ASP A 316 5.15 -17.08 13.38
N GLY A 317 6.09 -16.14 13.45
CA GLY A 317 6.83 -15.84 14.66
C GLY A 317 7.00 -14.35 14.94
N ALA A 318 7.55 -14.05 16.10
CA ALA A 318 8.07 -12.73 16.41
C ALA A 318 9.42 -12.50 15.72
N PRO A 319 9.77 -11.24 15.37
CA PRO A 319 11.08 -10.96 14.80
C PRO A 319 12.18 -11.32 15.79
N SER A 320 13.17 -12.10 15.32
CA SER A 320 14.33 -12.52 16.12
C SER A 320 15.65 -11.99 15.58
N ARG A 321 15.63 -11.29 14.45
CA ARG A 321 16.77 -10.65 13.77
C ARG A 321 16.34 -9.31 13.19
N GLY A 322 17.31 -8.41 12.96
CA GLY A 322 17.09 -7.13 12.27
C GLY A 322 16.34 -6.07 13.07
N GLY A 323 16.21 -6.24 14.39
CA GLY A 323 15.55 -5.28 15.28
C GLY A 323 14.17 -5.69 15.77
N GLY A 324 13.71 -5.03 16.81
CA GLY A 324 12.42 -5.30 17.46
C GLY A 324 11.22 -4.63 16.74
N PRO A 325 9.99 -4.90 17.22
CA PRO A 325 8.76 -4.37 16.61
C PRO A 325 8.73 -2.85 16.46
N ALA A 326 9.28 -2.10 17.41
CA ALA A 326 9.31 -0.63 17.36
C ALA A 326 10.23 -0.14 16.23
N GLU A 327 11.40 -0.76 16.08
CA GLU A 327 12.39 -0.42 15.06
C GLU A 327 11.87 -0.76 13.66
N ILE A 328 11.27 -1.94 13.48
CA ILE A 328 10.64 -2.34 12.23
C ILE A 328 9.58 -1.32 11.81
N LYS A 329 8.68 -0.92 12.72
CA LYS A 329 7.66 0.10 12.44
C LYS A 329 8.27 1.45 12.06
N LYS A 330 9.29 1.88 12.79
CA LYS A 330 10.01 3.14 12.50
C LYS A 330 10.68 3.07 11.12
N ARG A 331 11.33 1.96 10.80
CA ARG A 331 11.99 1.73 9.50
C ARG A 331 11.00 1.78 8.34
N VAL A 332 9.90 1.04 8.44
CA VAL A 332 8.85 1.03 7.42
C VAL A 332 8.27 2.43 7.23
N ALA A 333 7.96 3.14 8.32
CA ALA A 333 7.47 4.51 8.24
C ALA A 333 8.46 5.44 7.52
N ALA A 334 9.74 5.37 7.87
CA ALA A 334 10.80 6.19 7.26
C ALA A 334 11.07 5.85 5.78
N MET A 335 10.75 4.66 5.32
CA MET A 335 10.91 4.27 3.92
C MET A 335 9.65 4.48 3.09
N ASN A 336 8.46 4.39 3.71
CA ASN A 336 7.18 4.36 3.00
C ASN A 336 6.45 5.72 2.94
N TYR A 337 6.89 6.74 3.69
CA TYR A 337 6.14 8.01 3.81
C TYR A 337 5.92 8.78 2.49
N LEU A 338 6.81 8.60 1.51
CA LEU A 338 6.65 9.12 0.15
C LEU A 338 6.13 8.07 -0.84
N LEU A 339 6.48 6.78 -0.64
CA LEU A 339 6.16 5.73 -1.58
C LEU A 339 4.66 5.39 -1.56
N GLY A 340 4.06 5.37 -0.37
CA GLY A 340 2.67 4.99 -0.21
C GLY A 340 2.41 3.52 -0.58
N VAL A 341 3.33 2.59 -0.27
CA VAL A 341 3.16 1.16 -0.55
C VAL A 341 2.23 0.54 0.49
N ARG A 342 1.26 -0.26 0.03
CA ARG A 342 0.39 -1.04 0.91
C ARG A 342 1.13 -2.22 1.52
N VAL A 343 0.85 -2.53 2.79
CA VAL A 343 1.37 -3.74 3.45
C VAL A 343 0.20 -4.56 3.96
N VAL A 344 -0.04 -5.70 3.33
CA VAL A 344 -1.00 -6.72 3.80
C VAL A 344 -0.24 -7.76 4.57
N THR A 345 -0.76 -8.17 5.73
CA THR A 345 -0.03 -9.09 6.61
C THR A 345 -0.84 -10.33 6.92
N TYR A 346 -0.15 -11.48 6.92
CA TYR A 346 -0.72 -12.80 7.22
C TYR A 346 0.04 -13.43 8.38
N GLY A 347 -0.70 -13.87 9.40
CA GLY A 347 -0.10 -14.48 10.58
C GLY A 347 -0.66 -15.86 10.87
N PHE A 348 0.24 -16.84 11.09
CA PHE A 348 -0.12 -18.06 11.80
C PHE A 348 -0.16 -17.81 13.32
N THR A 349 -0.76 -18.73 14.08
CA THR A 349 -0.64 -18.72 15.54
C THR A 349 0.85 -18.74 15.93
N GLY A 350 1.23 -17.81 16.80
CA GLY A 350 2.62 -17.59 17.20
C GLY A 350 3.26 -16.34 16.59
N SER A 351 2.68 -15.77 15.52
CA SER A 351 3.13 -14.48 14.98
C SER A 351 2.92 -13.34 15.98
N ASP A 352 3.77 -12.29 15.89
CA ASP A 352 3.53 -11.03 16.60
C ASP A 352 2.33 -10.31 15.96
N GLU A 353 1.12 -10.71 16.41
CA GLU A 353 -0.15 -10.20 15.87
C GLU A 353 -0.25 -8.67 15.99
N LYS A 354 0.31 -8.08 17.06
CA LYS A 354 0.31 -6.63 17.27
C LYS A 354 1.17 -5.92 16.23
N LEU A 355 2.38 -6.42 16.00
CA LEU A 355 3.27 -5.88 14.95
C LEU A 355 2.61 -6.00 13.58
N MET A 356 2.07 -7.17 13.26
CA MET A 356 1.44 -7.44 11.96
C MET A 356 0.23 -6.52 11.71
N LYS A 357 -0.63 -6.32 12.71
CA LYS A 357 -1.76 -5.37 12.64
C LYS A 357 -1.30 -3.92 12.51
N ASP A 358 -0.28 -3.51 13.28
CA ASP A 358 0.26 -2.15 13.22
C ASP A 358 0.89 -1.85 11.84
N LEU A 359 1.66 -2.80 11.29
CA LEU A 359 2.25 -2.66 9.95
C LEU A 359 1.17 -2.53 8.87
N ALA A 360 0.17 -3.39 8.91
CA ALA A 360 -0.93 -3.34 7.96
C ALA A 360 -1.74 -2.05 8.09
N GLY A 361 -2.23 -1.73 9.29
CA GLY A 361 -3.11 -0.58 9.51
C GLY A 361 -2.46 0.77 9.20
N LYS A 362 -1.15 0.92 9.44
CA LYS A 362 -0.40 2.14 9.12
C LYS A 362 -0.02 2.28 7.65
N ASN A 363 -0.18 1.22 6.86
CA ASN A 363 0.21 1.16 5.46
C ASN A 363 -0.94 0.68 4.55
N TRP A 364 -2.17 1.13 4.79
CA TRP A 364 -3.39 0.91 3.97
C TRP A 364 -3.73 -0.56 3.69
N GLY A 365 -3.21 -1.48 4.49
CA GLY A 365 -3.48 -2.89 4.38
C GLY A 365 -4.38 -3.41 5.49
N TRP A 366 -4.41 -4.72 5.61
CA TRP A 366 -5.14 -5.46 6.63
C TRP A 366 -4.32 -6.64 7.13
N TYR A 367 -4.67 -7.13 8.32
CA TYR A 367 -4.11 -8.35 8.89
C TYR A 367 -5.09 -9.50 8.74
N ARG A 368 -4.59 -10.67 8.35
CA ARG A 368 -5.34 -11.91 8.32
C ARG A 368 -4.68 -12.97 9.18
N ALA A 369 -5.41 -13.50 10.16
CA ALA A 369 -5.03 -14.72 10.88
C ALA A 369 -5.37 -15.95 10.04
N LEU A 370 -4.38 -16.83 9.77
CA LEU A 370 -4.54 -17.94 8.82
C LEU A 370 -5.22 -19.18 9.40
N ASN A 371 -5.04 -19.46 10.67
CA ASN A 371 -5.47 -20.71 11.32
C ASN A 371 -6.37 -20.51 12.54
N LYS A 372 -6.88 -19.30 12.74
CA LYS A 372 -7.96 -19.09 13.73
C LYS A 372 -9.27 -19.57 13.13
N SER A 373 -9.92 -20.58 13.73
CA SER A 373 -11.32 -20.88 13.41
C SER A 373 -12.16 -19.63 13.68
N LYS A 374 -13.05 -19.26 12.74
CA LYS A 374 -14.09 -18.27 13.05
C LYS A 374 -14.82 -18.79 14.29
N LYS A 375 -14.73 -18.10 15.41
CA LYS A 375 -15.72 -18.33 16.48
C LYS A 375 -17.07 -18.06 15.85
N LYS A 376 -17.92 -19.09 15.84
CA LYS A 376 -19.32 -18.96 15.44
C LYS A 376 -20.04 -17.95 16.32
#